data_460ad5b6eaa57a53b6edc7ebd450c743
#
_entry.id   460ad5b6eaa57a53b6edc7ebd450c743
#
_cell.length_a   1.000
_cell.length_b   1.000
_cell.length_c   1.000
_cell.angle_alpha   90.00
_cell.angle_beta   90.00
_cell.angle_gamma   90.00
#
_symmetry.space_group_name_H-M   'P 1'
#
loop_
_entity.id
_entity.type
_entity.pdbx_description
1 polymer ?
#
loop_
_entity_poly.entity_id
_entity_poly.type
_entity_poly.pdbx_seq_one_letter_code
_entity_poly.pdbx_strand_id
1 'polypeptide(L)'
;MTQLEALQKKFINLRFGPFIHFNSATFQFHNNPDIIDWEYDHENGDLPRQFPFDEKDFNPTAPDYCKQWAKIAKSAGCQFAALTSKHHEGFDLWPITV
;
A
#
# COMPACT_ATOMS: atom_id res chain seq x y z
N MET A 1 1.18 -16.09 30.65
CA MET A 1 1.10 -15.28 29.41
C MET A 1 0.79 -16.23 28.25
N THR A 2 -0.26 -15.98 27.49
CA THR A 2 -0.58 -16.76 26.32
C THR A 2 0.39 -16.42 25.18
N GLN A 3 0.43 -17.30 24.16
CA GLN A 3 1.24 -17.05 22.96
C GLN A 3 0.78 -15.77 22.27
N LEU A 4 -0.52 -15.52 22.21
CA LEU A 4 -1.07 -14.30 21.61
C LEU A 4 -0.62 -13.03 22.35
N GLU A 5 -0.70 -13.04 23.68
CA GLU A 5 -0.25 -11.91 24.52
C GLU A 5 1.24 -11.63 24.31
N ALA A 6 2.07 -12.68 24.23
CA ALA A 6 3.50 -12.55 23.96
C ALA A 6 3.77 -11.92 22.62
N LEU A 7 3.04 -12.31 21.57
CA LEU A 7 3.15 -11.73 20.22
C LEU A 7 2.70 -10.28 20.18
N GLN A 8 1.61 -9.96 20.85
CA GLN A 8 1.11 -8.58 20.94
C GLN A 8 2.11 -7.66 21.63
N LYS A 9 2.70 -8.14 22.73
CA LYS A 9 3.72 -7.39 23.47
C LYS A 9 4.96 -7.17 22.63
N LYS A 10 5.38 -8.19 21.88
CA LYS A 10 6.51 -8.09 20.94
C LYS A 10 6.24 -7.02 19.87
N PHE A 11 5.03 -7.02 19.30
CA PHE A 11 4.62 -6.03 18.29
C PHE A 11 4.64 -4.61 18.84
N ILE A 12 4.06 -4.40 20.02
CA ILE A 12 4.06 -3.07 20.68
C ILE A 12 5.47 -2.55 20.88
N ASN A 13 6.42 -3.43 21.19
CA ASN A 13 7.82 -3.05 21.44
C ASN A 13 8.60 -2.71 20.16
N LEU A 14 8.06 -2.99 18.97
CA LEU A 14 8.68 -2.59 17.71
C LEU A 14 8.64 -1.08 17.46
N ARG A 15 7.65 -0.40 17.97
CA ARG A 15 7.48 1.06 18.13
C ARG A 15 7.54 1.91 16.87
N PHE A 16 8.43 1.66 15.92
CA PHE A 16 8.66 2.53 14.78
C PHE A 16 8.74 1.76 13.47
N GLY A 17 7.94 2.16 12.50
CA GLY A 17 7.94 1.57 11.17
C GLY A 17 7.10 2.37 10.18
N PRO A 18 7.34 2.21 8.86
CA PRO A 18 6.60 2.93 7.83
C PRO A 18 5.23 2.29 7.56
N PHE A 19 4.32 3.11 7.09
CA PHE A 19 3.05 2.67 6.51
C PHE A 19 3.14 2.93 5.00
N ILE A 20 3.28 1.87 4.20
CA ILE A 20 3.52 1.98 2.76
C ILE A 20 2.19 1.95 2.03
N HIS A 21 1.87 3.02 1.32
CA HIS A 21 0.73 3.12 0.42
C HIS A 21 1.23 2.99 -1.01
N PHE A 22 0.90 1.87 -1.64
CA PHE A 22 1.32 1.56 -2.99
C PHE A 22 0.18 0.79 -3.66
N ASN A 23 -0.48 1.42 -4.62
CA ASN A 23 -1.73 0.90 -5.20
C ASN A 23 -1.90 1.40 -6.64
N SER A 24 -3.08 1.18 -7.21
CA SER A 24 -3.40 1.65 -8.56
C SER A 24 -3.26 3.16 -8.71
N ALA A 25 -3.61 3.94 -7.70
CA ALA A 25 -3.51 5.40 -7.73
C ALA A 25 -2.07 5.88 -7.93
N THR A 26 -1.08 5.14 -7.44
CA THR A 26 0.34 5.43 -7.65
C THR A 26 0.69 5.56 -9.13
N PHE A 27 0.18 4.65 -9.95
CA PHE A 27 0.44 4.64 -11.39
C PHE A 27 -0.45 5.61 -12.14
N GLN A 28 -1.70 5.73 -11.75
CA GLN A 28 -2.67 6.64 -12.36
C GLN A 28 -2.26 8.10 -12.18
N PHE A 29 -1.82 8.46 -11.00
CA PHE A 29 -1.36 9.83 -10.71
C PHE A 29 -0.18 10.22 -11.59
N HIS A 30 0.74 9.31 -11.82
CA HIS A 30 1.90 9.57 -12.68
C HIS A 30 1.49 9.88 -14.12
N ASN A 31 0.49 9.13 -14.63
CA ASN A 31 0.00 9.28 -16.01
C ASN A 31 -0.93 10.48 -16.18
N ASN A 32 -1.63 10.88 -15.12
CA ASN A 32 -2.66 11.91 -15.15
C ASN A 32 -2.54 12.83 -13.93
N PRO A 33 -1.49 13.68 -13.89
CA PRO A 33 -1.20 14.49 -12.70
C PRO A 33 -2.26 15.54 -12.36
N ASP A 34 -3.13 15.88 -13.31
CA ASP A 34 -4.20 16.85 -13.09
C ASP A 34 -5.38 16.27 -12.28
N ILE A 35 -5.43 14.95 -12.11
CA ILE A 35 -6.44 14.30 -11.28
C ILE A 35 -5.93 14.20 -9.87
N ILE A 36 -6.56 14.90 -8.94
CA ILE A 36 -6.11 15.02 -7.55
C ILE A 36 -6.45 13.77 -6.74
N ASP A 37 -7.63 13.22 -6.96
CA ASP A 37 -8.11 12.07 -6.18
C ASP A 37 -8.49 10.91 -7.09
N TRP A 38 -7.64 9.91 -7.14
CA TRP A 38 -7.85 8.71 -7.96
C TRP A 38 -8.66 7.63 -7.26
N GLU A 39 -8.93 7.77 -5.98
CA GLU A 39 -9.61 6.75 -5.19
C GLU A 39 -11.11 7.03 -5.04
N TYR A 40 -11.50 8.32 -5.08
CA TYR A 40 -12.87 8.73 -4.85
C TYR A 40 -13.42 9.57 -5.99
N ASP A 41 -14.69 9.40 -6.23
CA ASP A 41 -15.46 10.23 -7.16
C ASP A 41 -16.33 11.18 -6.34
N HIS A 42 -15.82 12.37 -6.05
CA HIS A 42 -16.51 13.37 -5.25
C HIS A 42 -17.77 13.92 -5.93
N GLU A 43 -17.84 13.86 -7.25
CA GLU A 43 -19.04 14.29 -8.00
C GLU A 43 -20.22 13.36 -7.74
N ASN A 44 -19.92 12.09 -7.45
CA ASN A 44 -20.93 11.06 -7.17
C ASN A 44 -21.02 10.71 -5.68
N GLY A 45 -20.68 11.64 -4.77
CA GLY A 45 -20.88 11.48 -3.32
C GLY A 45 -19.82 10.65 -2.64
N ASP A 46 -18.55 10.84 -2.99
CA ASP A 46 -17.40 10.18 -2.37
C ASP A 46 -17.40 8.65 -2.55
N LEU A 47 -18.00 8.17 -3.61
CA LEU A 47 -17.88 6.76 -3.98
C LEU A 47 -16.50 6.47 -4.56
N PRO A 48 -15.95 5.25 -4.37
CA PRO A 48 -14.69 4.89 -4.98
C PRO A 48 -14.71 5.11 -6.50
N ARG A 49 -13.65 5.68 -7.05
CA ARG A 49 -13.56 5.92 -8.49
C ARG A 49 -13.57 4.61 -9.25
N GLN A 50 -14.43 4.55 -10.27
CA GLN A 50 -14.56 3.38 -11.12
C GLN A 50 -13.82 3.60 -12.45
N PHE A 51 -12.56 4.03 -12.36
CA PHE A 51 -11.72 4.05 -13.55
C PHE A 51 -11.21 2.66 -13.84
N PRO A 52 -11.24 2.24 -15.10
CA PRO A 52 -10.65 0.97 -15.49
C PRO A 52 -9.15 1.02 -15.18
N PHE A 53 -8.69 0.08 -14.37
CA PHE A 53 -7.27 -0.14 -14.10
C PHE A 53 -6.93 -1.56 -14.52
N ASP A 54 -6.05 -1.68 -15.52
CA ASP A 54 -5.58 -2.97 -16.02
C ASP A 54 -4.37 -3.40 -15.18
N GLU A 55 -4.31 -4.68 -14.83
CA GLU A 55 -3.16 -5.27 -14.13
C GLU A 55 -1.82 -4.96 -14.82
N LYS A 56 -1.84 -4.81 -16.14
CA LYS A 56 -0.66 -4.45 -16.93
C LYS A 56 -0.11 -3.07 -16.59
N ASP A 57 -0.96 -2.17 -16.10
CA ASP A 57 -0.56 -0.83 -15.71
C ASP A 57 0.14 -0.83 -14.35
N PHE A 58 0.02 -1.91 -13.58
CA PHE A 58 0.77 -2.13 -12.36
C PHE A 58 2.19 -2.58 -12.72
N ASN A 59 3.04 -1.62 -13.01
CA ASN A 59 4.36 -1.88 -13.57
C ASN A 59 5.44 -1.06 -12.84
N PRO A 60 5.92 -1.54 -11.69
CA PRO A 60 7.03 -0.91 -10.98
C PRO A 60 8.28 -0.87 -11.87
N THR A 61 8.96 0.29 -11.90
CA THR A 61 10.14 0.48 -12.75
C THR A 61 11.40 -0.18 -12.19
N ALA A 62 11.46 -0.37 -10.86
CA ALA A 62 12.59 -1.00 -10.22
C ALA A 62 12.30 -2.49 -9.96
N PRO A 63 13.07 -3.44 -10.52
CA PRO A 63 12.79 -4.85 -10.35
C PRO A 63 12.90 -5.33 -8.91
N ASP A 64 13.73 -4.66 -8.08
CA ASP A 64 13.95 -5.03 -6.68
C ASP A 64 13.31 -4.04 -5.71
N TYR A 65 12.17 -3.46 -6.07
CA TYR A 65 11.57 -2.39 -5.26
C TYR A 65 11.24 -2.83 -3.82
N CYS A 66 10.81 -4.06 -3.61
CA CYS A 66 10.53 -4.57 -2.27
C CYS A 66 11.79 -4.65 -1.40
N LYS A 67 12.89 -5.14 -1.98
CA LYS A 67 14.19 -5.19 -1.28
C LYS A 67 14.71 -3.79 -1.00
N GLN A 68 14.55 -2.87 -1.93
CA GLN A 68 14.95 -1.48 -1.78
C GLN A 68 14.20 -0.82 -0.63
N TRP A 69 12.89 -1.00 -0.55
CA TRP A 69 12.07 -0.46 0.52
C TRP A 69 12.48 -1.01 1.88
N ALA A 70 12.67 -2.32 1.97
CA ALA A 70 13.09 -2.97 3.20
C ALA A 70 14.47 -2.46 3.68
N LYS A 71 15.41 -2.29 2.75
CA LYS A 71 16.75 -1.77 3.06
C LYS A 71 16.69 -0.33 3.57
N ILE A 72 15.90 0.52 2.91
CA ILE A 72 15.74 1.92 3.30
C ILE A 72 15.08 2.01 4.70
N ALA A 73 14.02 1.25 4.92
CA ALA A 73 13.33 1.21 6.20
C ALA A 73 14.26 0.76 7.33
N LYS A 74 15.03 -0.29 7.08
CA LYS A 74 16.01 -0.78 8.06
C LYS A 74 17.08 0.26 8.36
N SER A 75 17.57 0.97 7.35
CA SER A 75 18.56 2.05 7.50
C SER A 75 18.01 3.21 8.33
N ALA A 76 16.71 3.46 8.26
CA ALA A 76 16.04 4.50 9.04
C ALA A 76 15.72 4.07 10.48
N GLY A 77 16.08 2.84 10.88
CA GLY A 77 15.81 2.32 12.21
C GLY A 77 14.43 1.69 12.38
N CYS A 78 13.72 1.43 11.29
CA CYS A 78 12.41 0.77 11.35
C CYS A 78 12.55 -0.70 11.72
N GLN A 79 11.65 -1.17 12.58
CA GLN A 79 11.60 -2.56 13.02
C GLN A 79 10.43 -3.35 12.45
N PHE A 80 9.52 -2.68 11.77
CA PHE A 80 8.40 -3.28 11.04
C PHE A 80 8.02 -2.39 9.87
N ALA A 81 7.17 -2.93 8.99
CA ALA A 81 6.53 -2.15 7.94
C ALA A 81 5.10 -2.65 7.76
N ALA A 82 4.18 -1.74 7.48
CA ALA A 82 2.81 -2.07 7.12
C ALA A 82 2.60 -1.71 5.64
N LEU A 83 2.06 -2.65 4.87
CA LEU A 83 1.75 -2.45 3.46
C LEU A 83 0.24 -2.53 3.25
N THR A 84 -0.32 -1.58 2.52
CA THR A 84 -1.73 -1.66 2.12
C THR A 84 -1.90 -2.74 1.06
N SER A 85 -2.59 -3.82 1.40
CA SER A 85 -2.91 -4.88 0.44
C SER A 85 -4.00 -4.45 -0.54
N LYS A 86 -4.93 -3.63 -0.08
CA LYS A 86 -6.03 -3.05 -0.85
C LYS A 86 -6.42 -1.71 -0.22
N HIS A 87 -6.71 -0.72 -1.03
CA HIS A 87 -7.17 0.59 -0.59
C HIS A 87 -8.60 0.86 -1.09
N HIS A 88 -9.07 2.10 -1.00
CA HIS A 88 -10.46 2.46 -1.31
C HIS A 88 -10.89 2.12 -2.74
N GLU A 89 -9.99 2.16 -3.72
CA GLU A 89 -10.29 1.84 -5.11
C GLU A 89 -10.54 0.35 -5.35
N GLY A 90 -10.18 -0.50 -4.39
CA GLY A 90 -10.47 -1.93 -4.44
C GLY A 90 -9.46 -2.80 -5.19
N PHE A 91 -8.36 -2.24 -5.67
CA PHE A 91 -7.31 -3.00 -6.34
C PHE A 91 -6.44 -3.75 -5.33
N ASP A 92 -6.37 -5.08 -5.44
CA ASP A 92 -5.52 -5.92 -4.59
C ASP A 92 -4.11 -6.01 -5.17
N LEU A 93 -3.08 -5.89 -4.31
CA LEU A 93 -1.68 -5.94 -4.75
C LEU A 93 -1.23 -7.33 -5.18
N TRP A 94 -1.93 -8.36 -4.78
CA TRP A 94 -1.67 -9.73 -5.20
C TRP A 94 -2.99 -10.46 -5.39
N PRO A 95 -2.99 -11.57 -6.18
CA PRO A 95 -4.22 -12.34 -6.39
C PRO A 95 -4.80 -12.85 -5.08
N ILE A 96 -6.09 -12.60 -4.88
CA ILE A 96 -6.83 -13.08 -3.71
C ILE A 96 -7.87 -14.08 -4.18
N THR A 97 -7.82 -15.29 -3.64
CA THR A 97 -8.79 -16.35 -3.90
C THR A 97 -9.71 -16.47 -2.71
N VAL A 98 -11.01 -16.38 -2.97
CA VAL A 98 -12.03 -16.49 -1.93
C VAL A 98 -12.61 -17.90 -1.90
#